data_55e66cebcd561fd60e793594ecdd0e8e
#
_entry.id   55e66cebcd561fd60e793594ecdd0e8e
#
_cell.length_a   1.000
_cell.length_b   1.000
_cell.length_c   1.000
_cell.angle_alpha   90.00
_cell.angle_beta   90.00
_cell.angle_gamma   90.00
#
_symmetry.space_group_name_H-M   'P 1'
#
loop_
_entity.id
_entity.type
_entity.pdbx_description
1 polymer ?
#
loop_
_entity_poly.entity_id
_entity_poly.type
_entity_poly.pdbx_seq_one_letter_code
_entity_poly.pdbx_strand_id
1 'polypeptide(L)'
;MVVEESRSRSEWKQIFRTFADEVMAPHVRHYDEERTFPVPIHERAAAQGILNAAFPEELGGAGLSYTEFAEGITELSAVCPGMTWTLVFNRGALHPVVAAGTPEQKELFVTRLLKDNGYAALGLTEPENGSNLLAATTRAVRTDTGWLLNGGKCMSGNGTVADVFLVLANTVMDNRKRGLSFFAVPRDAPGVTVSEDIEKAAFRCLPTPSVTFRDVALEPVSLIGRAGDGEFLLNELLATIRIGGAACGTGLVAAMLKDALTWVGERRVYPDDRMDTLSHVQLTLGRLYVELCAARKLLEEATALADQGLPFGKESSMAKYAATELAVRASNEILQLYGWRGIAADYGVEKRWRDARALTIFEGSSEIQLLNVFREMRRMATSEGGL
;
A
#
# COMPACT_ATOMS: atom_id res chain seq x y z
N MET A 1 -18.43 30.09 8.43
CA MET A 1 -17.29 29.23 8.06
C MET A 1 -16.48 29.07 9.34
N VAL A 2 -16.63 27.95 10.02
CA VAL A 2 -15.76 27.59 11.14
C VAL A 2 -14.49 27.09 10.46
N VAL A 3 -13.38 27.81 10.62
CA VAL A 3 -12.05 27.28 10.26
C VAL A 3 -11.84 26.15 11.24
N GLU A 4 -12.00 24.89 10.80
CA GLU A 4 -11.51 23.77 11.59
C GLU A 4 -10.00 23.97 11.71
N GLU A 5 -9.51 24.14 12.95
CA GLU A 5 -8.08 24.18 13.22
C GLU A 5 -7.45 22.90 12.68
N SER A 6 -6.37 23.02 11.91
CA SER A 6 -5.65 21.87 11.38
C SER A 6 -5.18 20.99 12.53
N ARG A 7 -5.55 19.71 12.51
CA ARG A 7 -5.17 18.75 13.56
C ARG A 7 -3.65 18.56 13.58
N SER A 8 -3.07 18.53 14.78
CA SER A 8 -1.65 18.28 14.95
C SER A 8 -1.27 16.81 14.62
N ARG A 9 0.00 16.57 14.38
CA ARG A 9 0.55 15.20 14.15
C ARG A 9 0.18 14.23 15.29
N SER A 10 0.24 14.67 16.54
CA SER A 10 -0.11 13.84 17.70
C SER A 10 -1.60 13.50 17.73
N GLU A 11 -2.48 14.41 17.32
CA GLU A 11 -3.91 14.17 17.22
C GLU A 11 -4.24 13.17 16.11
N TRP A 12 -3.63 13.31 14.93
CA TRP A 12 -3.81 12.33 13.86
C TRP A 12 -3.36 10.93 14.27
N LYS A 13 -2.20 10.81 14.89
CA LYS A 13 -1.73 9.51 15.39
C LYS A 13 -2.71 8.89 16.38
N GLN A 14 -3.28 9.69 17.29
CA GLN A 14 -4.28 9.19 18.25
C GLN A 14 -5.59 8.79 17.55
N ILE A 15 -6.04 9.55 16.55
CA ILE A 15 -7.22 9.21 15.74
C ILE A 15 -7.03 7.85 15.06
N PHE A 16 -5.90 7.64 14.38
CA PHE A 16 -5.59 6.36 13.73
C PHE A 16 -5.56 5.21 14.73
N ARG A 17 -4.92 5.41 15.88
CA ARG A 17 -4.84 4.38 16.93
C ARG A 17 -6.23 4.03 17.48
N THR A 18 -7.01 5.03 17.87
CA THR A 18 -8.37 4.84 18.39
C THR A 18 -9.24 4.14 17.35
N PHE A 19 -9.16 4.54 16.10
CA PHE A 19 -9.89 3.90 15.00
C PHE A 19 -9.47 2.42 14.83
N ALA A 20 -8.17 2.12 14.89
CA ALA A 20 -7.67 0.76 14.82
C ALA A 20 -8.22 -0.11 15.95
N ASP A 21 -8.12 0.38 17.19
CA ASP A 21 -8.48 -0.40 18.38
C ASP A 21 -10.01 -0.56 18.54
N GLU A 22 -10.79 0.51 18.31
CA GLU A 22 -12.22 0.53 18.61
C GLU A 22 -13.10 0.17 17.41
N VAL A 23 -12.63 0.45 16.18
CA VAL A 23 -13.43 0.26 14.96
C VAL A 23 -12.97 -0.95 14.16
N MET A 24 -11.66 -1.16 13.99
CA MET A 24 -11.16 -2.27 13.17
C MET A 24 -11.05 -3.57 13.98
N ALA A 25 -10.42 -3.54 15.16
CA ALA A 25 -10.05 -4.73 15.92
C ALA A 25 -11.22 -5.70 16.19
N PRO A 26 -12.43 -5.25 16.57
CA PRO A 26 -13.57 -6.15 16.83
C PRO A 26 -14.03 -6.96 15.60
N HIS A 27 -13.67 -6.53 14.39
CA HIS A 27 -14.18 -7.07 13.14
C HIS A 27 -13.15 -7.80 12.29
N VAL A 28 -11.87 -7.80 12.69
CA VAL A 28 -10.76 -8.39 11.91
C VAL A 28 -11.01 -9.84 11.54
N ARG A 29 -11.40 -10.66 12.52
CA ARG A 29 -11.66 -12.07 12.30
C ARG A 29 -12.78 -12.30 11.30
N HIS A 30 -13.90 -11.63 11.48
CA HIS A 30 -15.06 -11.75 10.60
C HIS A 30 -14.68 -11.49 9.12
N TYR A 31 -14.06 -10.35 8.82
CA TYR A 31 -13.72 -10.00 7.44
C TYR A 31 -12.57 -10.83 6.86
N ASP A 32 -11.68 -11.39 7.68
CA ASP A 32 -10.68 -12.34 7.20
C ASP A 32 -11.31 -13.69 6.82
N GLU A 33 -12.23 -14.21 7.64
CA GLU A 33 -12.94 -15.46 7.40
C GLU A 33 -13.89 -15.37 6.21
N GLU A 34 -14.73 -14.31 6.14
CA GLU A 34 -15.69 -14.07 5.06
C GLU A 34 -15.05 -13.60 3.75
N ARG A 35 -13.78 -13.14 3.80
CA ARG A 35 -13.04 -12.64 2.61
C ARG A 35 -13.77 -11.51 1.90
N THR A 36 -14.46 -10.65 2.62
CA THR A 36 -15.28 -9.57 2.07
C THR A 36 -14.70 -8.20 2.41
N PHE A 37 -14.91 -7.24 1.51
CA PHE A 37 -14.50 -5.87 1.75
C PHE A 37 -15.31 -5.25 2.90
N PRO A 38 -14.63 -4.63 3.89
CA PRO A 38 -15.29 -4.13 5.10
C PRO A 38 -15.92 -2.74 4.91
N VAL A 39 -16.98 -2.64 4.08
CA VAL A 39 -17.66 -1.38 3.75
C VAL A 39 -17.97 -0.54 4.99
N PRO A 40 -18.62 -1.06 6.07
CA PRO A 40 -18.94 -0.23 7.24
C PRO A 40 -17.73 0.35 7.96
N ILE A 41 -16.58 -0.35 7.92
CA ILE A 41 -15.32 0.15 8.50
C ILE A 41 -14.80 1.33 7.70
N HIS A 42 -14.82 1.22 6.36
CA HIS A 42 -14.35 2.28 5.48
C HIS A 42 -15.29 3.49 5.46
N GLU A 43 -16.61 3.30 5.58
CA GLU A 43 -17.56 4.40 5.78
C GLU A 43 -17.26 5.19 7.06
N ARG A 44 -16.95 4.49 8.16
CA ARG A 44 -16.52 5.14 9.41
C ARG A 44 -15.16 5.83 9.27
N ALA A 45 -14.22 5.26 8.50
CA ALA A 45 -12.94 5.91 8.20
C ALA A 45 -13.15 7.20 7.41
N ALA A 46 -14.06 7.19 6.43
CA ALA A 46 -14.44 8.38 5.68
C ALA A 46 -15.08 9.46 6.58
N ALA A 47 -16.02 9.08 7.43
CA ALA A 47 -16.69 10.01 8.36
C ALA A 47 -15.72 10.68 9.37
N GLN A 48 -14.58 10.03 9.67
CA GLN A 48 -13.52 10.58 10.52
C GLN A 48 -12.42 11.31 9.75
N GLY A 49 -12.52 11.38 8.41
CA GLY A 49 -11.52 11.99 7.53
C GLY A 49 -10.28 11.12 7.28
N ILE A 50 -10.25 9.89 7.80
CA ILE A 50 -9.10 8.96 7.67
C ILE A 50 -8.90 8.52 6.21
N LEU A 51 -9.98 8.24 5.49
CA LEU A 51 -9.92 7.75 4.11
C LEU A 51 -9.18 8.71 3.18
N ASN A 52 -9.40 10.02 3.38
CA ASN A 52 -8.89 11.08 2.54
C ASN A 52 -7.71 11.85 3.18
N ALA A 53 -7.26 11.45 4.37
CA ALA A 53 -6.29 12.18 5.17
C ALA A 53 -4.99 12.54 4.43
N ALA A 54 -4.51 11.66 3.56
CA ALA A 54 -3.24 11.81 2.86
C ALA A 54 -3.28 12.69 1.60
N PHE A 55 -4.44 13.20 1.21
CA PHE A 55 -4.57 14.06 0.04
C PHE A 55 -4.45 15.53 0.42
N PRO A 56 -3.99 16.41 -0.51
CA PRO A 56 -3.92 17.84 -0.29
C PRO A 56 -5.27 18.45 0.13
N GLU A 57 -5.22 19.47 0.99
CA GLU A 57 -6.42 20.16 1.48
C GLU A 57 -7.23 20.79 0.34
N GLU A 58 -6.55 21.38 -0.63
CA GLU A 58 -7.19 21.98 -1.81
C GLU A 58 -7.93 20.98 -2.70
N LEU A 59 -7.67 19.67 -2.53
CA LEU A 59 -8.38 18.59 -3.22
C LEU A 59 -9.42 17.89 -2.35
N GLY A 60 -9.59 18.32 -1.10
CA GLY A 60 -10.57 17.75 -0.15
C GLY A 60 -9.99 16.73 0.82
N GLY A 61 -8.67 16.64 0.95
CA GLY A 61 -7.98 15.84 1.95
C GLY A 61 -7.68 16.61 3.24
N ALA A 62 -6.86 16.03 4.13
CA ALA A 62 -6.38 16.67 5.34
C ALA A 62 -4.91 17.10 5.24
N GLY A 63 -4.25 16.94 4.11
CA GLY A 63 -2.89 17.40 3.86
C GLY A 63 -1.81 16.67 4.66
N LEU A 64 -2.04 15.43 5.13
CA LEU A 64 -1.04 14.71 5.90
C LEU A 64 0.25 14.55 5.09
N SER A 65 1.37 14.88 5.74
CA SER A 65 2.71 14.59 5.24
C SER A 65 2.95 13.09 5.07
N TYR A 66 4.00 12.70 4.37
CA TYR A 66 4.38 11.28 4.25
C TYR A 66 4.68 10.66 5.61
N THR A 67 5.31 11.41 6.51
CA THR A 67 5.60 10.96 7.87
C THR A 67 4.31 10.68 8.66
N GLU A 68 3.36 11.60 8.67
CA GLU A 68 2.08 11.44 9.38
C GLU A 68 1.24 10.33 8.80
N PHE A 69 1.19 10.22 7.46
CA PHE A 69 0.49 9.12 6.80
C PHE A 69 1.12 7.76 7.14
N ALA A 70 2.47 7.65 7.11
CA ALA A 70 3.17 6.42 7.47
C ALA A 70 2.94 6.02 8.93
N GLU A 71 2.86 6.98 9.86
CA GLU A 71 2.47 6.73 11.25
C GLU A 71 1.05 6.17 11.34
N GLY A 72 0.10 6.78 10.62
CA GLY A 72 -1.28 6.29 10.55
C GLY A 72 -1.37 4.86 10.00
N ILE A 73 -0.69 4.57 8.89
CA ILE A 73 -0.61 3.22 8.32
C ILE A 73 0.01 2.24 9.31
N THR A 74 1.02 2.65 10.08
CA THR A 74 1.66 1.82 11.10
C THR A 74 0.65 1.44 12.21
N GLU A 75 -0.11 2.40 12.75
CA GLU A 75 -1.12 2.14 13.77
C GLU A 75 -2.26 1.23 13.27
N LEU A 76 -2.80 1.50 12.08
CA LEU A 76 -3.86 0.68 11.49
C LEU A 76 -3.39 -0.74 11.15
N SER A 77 -2.18 -0.89 10.60
CA SER A 77 -1.63 -2.19 10.19
C SER A 77 -1.22 -3.07 11.37
N ALA A 78 -1.00 -2.48 12.55
CA ALA A 78 -0.83 -3.22 13.80
C ALA A 78 -2.07 -4.09 14.11
N VAL A 79 -3.24 -3.67 13.66
CA VAL A 79 -4.51 -4.37 13.83
C VAL A 79 -4.84 -5.22 12.60
N CYS A 80 -4.93 -4.64 11.41
CA CYS A 80 -5.28 -5.38 10.19
C CYS A 80 -4.65 -4.78 8.92
N PRO A 81 -3.56 -5.38 8.40
CA PRO A 81 -2.97 -4.97 7.13
C PRO A 81 -3.97 -4.90 5.97
N GLY A 82 -4.85 -5.91 5.83
CA GLY A 82 -5.80 -5.98 4.73
C GLY A 82 -6.79 -4.82 4.68
N MET A 83 -7.33 -4.39 5.83
CA MET A 83 -8.22 -3.22 5.90
C MET A 83 -7.45 -1.91 5.65
N THR A 84 -6.21 -1.83 6.14
CA THR A 84 -5.36 -0.64 6.02
C THR A 84 -4.94 -0.36 4.59
N TRP A 85 -4.68 -1.42 3.82
CA TRP A 85 -4.07 -1.30 2.51
C TRP A 85 -4.95 -0.58 1.48
N THR A 86 -6.26 -0.53 1.70
CA THR A 86 -7.20 0.28 0.91
C THR A 86 -6.78 1.76 0.84
N LEU A 87 -6.30 2.33 1.97
CA LEU A 87 -5.84 3.71 2.02
C LEU A 87 -4.56 3.92 1.21
N VAL A 88 -3.63 2.94 1.29
CA VAL A 88 -2.37 2.97 0.55
C VAL A 88 -2.63 2.92 -0.95
N PHE A 89 -3.54 2.04 -1.40
CA PHE A 89 -3.92 1.96 -2.81
C PHE A 89 -4.67 3.19 -3.29
N ASN A 90 -5.57 3.76 -2.48
CA ASN A 90 -6.29 4.98 -2.85
C ASN A 90 -5.30 6.13 -3.11
N ARG A 91 -4.39 6.38 -2.16
CA ARG A 91 -3.32 7.38 -2.31
C ARG A 91 -2.43 7.09 -3.52
N GLY A 92 -1.97 5.85 -3.65
CA GLY A 92 -1.09 5.43 -4.74
C GLY A 92 -1.74 5.58 -6.11
N ALA A 93 -2.99 5.12 -6.26
CA ALA A 93 -3.71 5.21 -7.53
C ALA A 93 -3.91 6.66 -7.98
N LEU A 94 -4.21 7.57 -7.07
CA LEU A 94 -4.44 8.97 -7.40
C LEU A 94 -3.16 9.80 -7.45
N HIS A 95 -2.02 9.26 -6.99
CA HIS A 95 -0.74 9.99 -6.98
C HIS A 95 -0.36 10.58 -8.36
N PRO A 96 -0.43 9.86 -9.49
CA PRO A 96 -0.10 10.43 -10.80
C PRO A 96 -0.99 11.61 -11.18
N VAL A 97 -2.27 11.59 -10.79
CA VAL A 97 -3.20 12.70 -11.07
C VAL A 97 -2.86 13.91 -10.18
N VAL A 98 -2.55 13.67 -8.90
CA VAL A 98 -2.14 14.75 -7.97
C VAL A 98 -0.83 15.40 -8.45
N ALA A 99 0.14 14.59 -8.88
CA ALA A 99 1.48 15.05 -9.27
C ALA A 99 1.48 15.77 -10.65
N ALA A 100 0.82 15.19 -11.66
CA ALA A 100 0.96 15.64 -13.05
C ALA A 100 -0.36 15.97 -13.74
N GLY A 101 -1.51 15.85 -13.06
CA GLY A 101 -2.81 16.17 -13.63
C GLY A 101 -3.04 17.66 -13.78
N THR A 102 -3.79 18.04 -14.82
CA THR A 102 -4.31 19.40 -14.99
C THR A 102 -5.33 19.73 -13.89
N PRO A 103 -5.66 21.02 -13.66
CA PRO A 103 -6.73 21.38 -12.71
C PRO A 103 -8.07 20.67 -13.01
N GLU A 104 -8.43 20.51 -14.30
CA GLU A 104 -9.61 19.76 -14.71
C GLU A 104 -9.53 18.28 -14.31
N GLN A 105 -8.38 17.63 -14.52
CA GLN A 105 -8.15 16.24 -14.16
C GLN A 105 -8.19 16.03 -12.65
N LYS A 106 -7.60 16.95 -11.89
CA LYS A 106 -7.63 16.91 -10.40
C LYS A 106 -9.05 17.05 -9.89
N GLU A 107 -9.83 17.99 -10.45
CA GLU A 107 -11.24 18.13 -10.09
C GLU A 107 -12.05 16.88 -10.43
N LEU A 108 -11.88 16.34 -11.64
CA LEU A 108 -12.67 15.22 -12.15
C LEU A 108 -12.35 13.90 -11.43
N PHE A 109 -11.07 13.58 -11.26
CA PHE A 109 -10.63 12.25 -10.81
C PHE A 109 -10.17 12.20 -9.35
N VAL A 110 -9.96 13.37 -8.70
CA VAL A 110 -9.57 13.41 -7.28
C VAL A 110 -10.64 14.10 -6.45
N THR A 111 -10.88 15.39 -6.64
CA THR A 111 -11.78 16.18 -5.77
C THR A 111 -13.19 15.56 -5.69
N ARG A 112 -13.79 15.20 -6.83
CA ARG A 112 -15.11 14.55 -6.84
C ARG A 112 -15.09 13.19 -6.16
N LEU A 113 -14.07 12.37 -6.46
CA LEU A 113 -13.93 11.05 -5.84
C LEU A 113 -13.84 11.16 -4.31
N LEU A 114 -12.98 12.07 -3.80
CA LEU A 114 -12.82 12.27 -2.36
C LEU A 114 -14.10 12.79 -1.70
N LYS A 115 -14.83 13.68 -2.38
CA LYS A 115 -16.12 14.20 -1.88
C LYS A 115 -17.17 13.10 -1.71
N ASP A 116 -17.18 12.13 -2.61
CA ASP A 116 -18.11 11.02 -2.60
C ASP A 116 -17.59 9.82 -1.79
N ASN A 117 -16.44 9.97 -1.12
CA ASN A 117 -15.73 8.90 -0.39
C ASN A 117 -15.45 7.68 -1.28
N GLY A 118 -15.17 7.92 -2.56
CA GLY A 118 -14.93 6.91 -3.56
C GLY A 118 -13.53 6.30 -3.49
N TYR A 119 -13.33 5.25 -4.27
CA TYR A 119 -12.10 4.48 -4.31
C TYR A 119 -11.46 4.54 -5.68
N ALA A 120 -10.13 4.58 -5.67
CA ALA A 120 -9.31 4.38 -6.85
C ALA A 120 -8.56 3.05 -6.78
N ALA A 121 -8.34 2.44 -7.93
CA ALA A 121 -7.56 1.22 -8.07
C ALA A 121 -6.41 1.40 -9.04
N LEU A 122 -5.31 0.67 -8.80
CA LEU A 122 -4.19 0.60 -9.71
C LEU A 122 -4.35 -0.52 -10.73
N GLY A 123 -4.18 -0.20 -12.00
CA GLY A 123 -4.09 -1.14 -13.10
C GLY A 123 -2.65 -1.21 -13.61
N LEU A 124 -1.75 -1.89 -12.90
CA LEU A 124 -0.33 -2.02 -13.25
C LEU A 124 0.01 -3.41 -13.76
N THR A 125 -0.17 -4.42 -12.91
CA THR A 125 0.21 -5.81 -13.13
C THR A 125 -0.65 -6.46 -14.21
N GLU A 126 -0.02 -7.22 -15.11
CA GLU A 126 -0.67 -8.07 -16.10
C GLU A 126 -0.35 -9.53 -15.81
N PRO A 127 -1.14 -10.50 -16.32
CA PRO A 127 -0.90 -11.92 -16.04
C PRO A 127 0.54 -12.38 -16.32
N GLU A 128 1.15 -11.85 -17.37
CA GLU A 128 2.52 -12.20 -17.78
C GLU A 128 3.59 -11.23 -17.29
N ASN A 129 3.20 -10.06 -16.74
CA ASN A 129 4.10 -8.96 -16.41
C ASN A 129 3.81 -8.37 -15.02
N GLY A 130 4.37 -8.97 -13.97
CA GLY A 130 4.31 -8.45 -12.59
C GLY A 130 5.49 -7.55 -12.23
N SER A 131 6.69 -8.13 -12.13
CA SER A 131 7.90 -7.39 -11.74
C SER A 131 8.45 -6.48 -12.84
N ASN A 132 8.21 -6.80 -14.11
CA ASN A 132 8.63 -5.97 -15.25
C ASN A 132 7.44 -5.19 -15.81
N LEU A 133 7.02 -4.14 -15.09
CA LEU A 133 5.90 -3.27 -15.50
C LEU A 133 6.17 -2.53 -16.83
N LEU A 134 7.44 -2.36 -17.21
CA LEU A 134 7.81 -1.72 -18.48
C LEU A 134 7.46 -2.58 -19.70
N ALA A 135 7.25 -3.89 -19.51
CA ALA A 135 6.81 -4.82 -20.55
C ALA A 135 5.27 -4.90 -20.67
N ALA A 136 4.53 -3.95 -20.11
CA ALA A 136 3.07 -3.95 -20.18
C ALA A 136 2.57 -4.10 -21.64
N THR A 137 1.54 -4.92 -21.83
CA THR A 137 0.93 -5.22 -23.13
C THR A 137 -0.38 -4.46 -23.36
N THR A 138 -1.05 -4.01 -22.28
CA THR A 138 -2.21 -3.10 -22.36
C THR A 138 -1.87 -1.89 -23.19
N ARG A 139 -2.73 -1.52 -24.13
CA ARG A 139 -2.43 -0.54 -25.17
C ARG A 139 -3.54 0.50 -25.28
N ALA A 140 -3.15 1.77 -25.33
CA ALA A 140 -4.01 2.90 -25.64
C ALA A 140 -3.59 3.50 -26.99
N VAL A 141 -4.51 3.52 -27.95
CA VAL A 141 -4.29 4.05 -29.30
C VAL A 141 -5.01 5.37 -29.44
N ARG A 142 -4.31 6.42 -29.92
CA ARG A 142 -4.91 7.72 -30.21
C ARG A 142 -5.94 7.60 -31.32
N THR A 143 -7.11 8.20 -31.10
CA THR A 143 -8.19 8.35 -32.09
C THR A 143 -8.46 9.82 -32.33
N ASP A 144 -9.34 10.15 -33.27
CA ASP A 144 -9.72 11.56 -33.55
C ASP A 144 -10.42 12.21 -32.33
N THR A 145 -11.11 11.42 -31.51
CA THR A 145 -11.91 11.92 -30.38
C THR A 145 -11.29 11.66 -29.00
N GLY A 146 -10.18 10.92 -28.94
CA GLY A 146 -9.59 10.54 -27.65
C GLY A 146 -8.65 9.35 -27.76
N TRP A 147 -8.94 8.29 -27.03
CA TRP A 147 -8.12 7.08 -26.95
C TRP A 147 -8.98 5.83 -27.00
N LEU A 148 -8.45 4.75 -27.56
CA LEU A 148 -9.04 3.41 -27.51
C LEU A 148 -8.13 2.52 -26.69
N LEU A 149 -8.63 2.10 -25.52
CA LEU A 149 -7.89 1.26 -24.57
C LEU A 149 -8.30 -0.21 -24.71
N ASN A 150 -7.29 -1.08 -24.86
CA ASN A 150 -7.44 -2.52 -24.92
C ASN A 150 -6.37 -3.21 -24.07
N GLY A 151 -6.75 -4.30 -23.38
CA GLY A 151 -5.85 -5.11 -22.57
C GLY A 151 -6.50 -5.66 -21.32
N GLY A 152 -5.67 -6.05 -20.35
CA GLY A 152 -6.14 -6.57 -19.08
C GLY A 152 -5.12 -6.39 -17.98
N LYS A 153 -5.60 -6.19 -16.77
CA LYS A 153 -4.81 -6.07 -15.56
C LYS A 153 -5.29 -7.10 -14.54
N CYS A 154 -4.41 -7.49 -13.63
CA CYS A 154 -4.74 -8.39 -12.53
C CYS A 154 -4.19 -7.87 -11.20
N MET A 155 -4.63 -8.44 -10.09
CA MET A 155 -4.23 -8.01 -8.75
C MET A 155 -4.46 -6.52 -8.51
N SER A 156 -5.56 -5.97 -9.05
CA SER A 156 -5.90 -4.56 -8.91
C SER A 156 -6.49 -4.28 -7.53
N GLY A 157 -5.67 -3.80 -6.60
CA GLY A 157 -6.11 -3.45 -5.26
C GLY A 157 -7.25 -2.43 -5.27
N ASN A 158 -8.26 -2.62 -4.41
CA ASN A 158 -9.55 -1.92 -4.39
C ASN A 158 -10.43 -2.19 -5.62
N GLY A 159 -10.05 -3.04 -6.57
CA GLY A 159 -10.67 -3.10 -7.88
C GLY A 159 -12.17 -3.45 -7.90
N THR A 160 -12.70 -4.20 -6.92
CA THR A 160 -14.15 -4.50 -6.87
C THR A 160 -14.99 -3.31 -6.39
N VAL A 161 -14.37 -2.37 -5.69
CA VAL A 161 -15.04 -1.19 -5.11
C VAL A 161 -14.61 0.13 -5.74
N ALA A 162 -13.62 0.11 -6.64
CA ALA A 162 -13.10 1.31 -7.27
C ALA A 162 -14.11 1.97 -8.21
N ASP A 163 -14.14 3.29 -8.21
CA ASP A 163 -14.89 4.15 -9.13
C ASP A 163 -14.05 4.53 -10.35
N VAL A 164 -12.71 4.57 -10.15
CA VAL A 164 -11.75 4.90 -11.21
C VAL A 164 -10.53 3.97 -11.14
N PHE A 165 -10.06 3.54 -12.31
CA PHE A 165 -8.81 2.79 -12.45
C PHE A 165 -7.73 3.68 -13.04
N LEU A 166 -6.56 3.76 -12.39
CA LEU A 166 -5.34 4.33 -12.97
C LEU A 166 -4.58 3.23 -13.69
N VAL A 167 -4.66 3.23 -15.01
CA VAL A 167 -4.17 2.14 -15.86
C VAL A 167 -2.87 2.55 -16.55
N LEU A 168 -1.81 1.78 -16.33
CA LEU A 168 -0.55 1.90 -17.08
C LEU A 168 -0.69 1.17 -18.41
N ALA A 169 -0.52 1.88 -19.53
CA ALA A 169 -0.68 1.33 -20.86
C ALA A 169 0.39 1.83 -21.83
N ASN A 170 0.75 1.01 -22.81
CA ASN A 170 1.55 1.42 -23.96
C ASN A 170 0.75 2.38 -24.85
N THR A 171 1.28 3.56 -25.05
CA THR A 171 0.65 4.61 -25.82
C THR A 171 1.10 4.57 -27.27
N VAL A 172 0.15 4.64 -28.20
CA VAL A 172 0.40 4.66 -29.65
C VAL A 172 -0.29 5.90 -30.25
N MET A 173 0.51 6.71 -30.94
CA MET A 173 0.05 7.90 -31.69
C MET A 173 0.67 7.86 -33.08
N ASP A 174 -0.09 8.18 -34.13
CA ASP A 174 0.37 8.19 -35.51
C ASP A 174 1.09 6.90 -35.91
N ASN A 175 0.54 5.76 -35.48
CA ASN A 175 1.11 4.42 -35.66
C ASN A 175 2.52 4.21 -35.07
N ARG A 176 2.95 5.09 -34.13
CA ARG A 176 4.24 4.99 -33.43
C ARG A 176 4.04 4.80 -31.94
N LYS A 177 4.83 3.92 -31.33
CA LYS A 177 4.90 3.80 -29.87
C LYS A 177 5.48 5.09 -29.28
N ARG A 178 4.85 5.58 -28.22
CA ARG A 178 5.28 6.79 -27.46
C ARG A 178 5.83 6.43 -26.07
N GLY A 179 5.78 5.17 -25.67
CA GLY A 179 6.13 4.71 -24.34
C GLY A 179 4.91 4.43 -23.48
N LEU A 180 5.13 4.27 -22.19
CA LEU A 180 4.07 4.07 -21.21
C LEU A 180 3.41 5.39 -20.82
N SER A 181 2.12 5.34 -20.52
CA SER A 181 1.37 6.46 -19.96
C SER A 181 0.32 5.96 -18.98
N PHE A 182 -0.13 6.82 -18.08
CA PHE A 182 -1.26 6.54 -17.21
C PHE A 182 -2.56 7.08 -17.80
N PHE A 183 -3.61 6.28 -17.69
CA PHE A 183 -4.96 6.65 -18.08
C PHE A 183 -5.91 6.49 -16.89
N ALA A 184 -6.67 7.53 -16.57
CA ALA A 184 -7.79 7.45 -15.66
C ALA A 184 -9.00 6.88 -16.39
N VAL A 185 -9.46 5.72 -15.96
CA VAL A 185 -10.54 4.95 -16.61
C VAL A 185 -11.71 4.82 -15.65
N PRO A 186 -12.86 5.45 -15.90
CA PRO A 186 -14.05 5.26 -15.09
C PRO A 186 -14.49 3.79 -15.08
N ARG A 187 -14.96 3.29 -13.94
CA ARG A 187 -15.40 1.91 -13.79
C ARG A 187 -16.55 1.55 -14.71
N ASP A 188 -17.46 2.47 -14.91
CA ASP A 188 -18.67 2.32 -15.71
C ASP A 188 -18.47 2.59 -17.21
N ALA A 189 -17.23 2.88 -17.64
CA ALA A 189 -16.93 3.07 -19.06
C ALA A 189 -17.26 1.79 -19.85
N PRO A 190 -17.99 1.91 -20.98
CA PRO A 190 -18.32 0.77 -21.82
C PRO A 190 -17.07 -0.02 -22.21
N GLY A 191 -17.09 -1.35 -22.03
CA GLY A 191 -15.95 -2.22 -22.33
C GLY A 191 -15.04 -2.51 -21.12
N VAL A 192 -15.26 -1.87 -19.97
CA VAL A 192 -14.60 -2.24 -18.70
C VAL A 192 -15.33 -3.42 -18.07
N THR A 193 -14.59 -4.44 -17.70
CA THR A 193 -15.13 -5.60 -16.97
C THR A 193 -14.23 -5.92 -15.79
N VAL A 194 -14.81 -5.99 -14.59
CA VAL A 194 -14.13 -6.37 -13.35
C VAL A 194 -14.58 -7.78 -12.97
N SER A 195 -13.62 -8.68 -12.73
CA SER A 195 -13.94 -10.03 -12.27
C SER A 195 -14.39 -10.06 -10.81
N GLU A 196 -14.85 -11.22 -10.35
CA GLU A 196 -14.89 -11.52 -8.92
C GLU A 196 -13.49 -11.41 -8.31
N ASP A 197 -13.41 -11.24 -6.98
CA ASP A 197 -12.12 -11.17 -6.30
C ASP A 197 -11.37 -12.51 -6.39
N ILE A 198 -10.04 -12.42 -6.37
CA ILE A 198 -9.18 -13.60 -6.37
C ILE A 198 -9.13 -14.19 -4.97
N GLU A 199 -9.35 -15.49 -4.86
CA GLU A 199 -9.16 -16.20 -3.60
C GLU A 199 -7.68 -16.26 -3.25
N LYS A 200 -7.30 -15.68 -2.10
CA LYS A 200 -5.90 -15.54 -1.69
C LYS A 200 -5.67 -15.88 -0.22
N ALA A 201 -4.44 -16.26 0.10
CA ALA A 201 -4.07 -16.69 1.45
C ALA A 201 -4.00 -15.53 2.45
N ALA A 202 -3.67 -14.32 2.00
CA ALA A 202 -3.38 -13.16 2.82
C ALA A 202 -4.18 -11.93 2.36
N PHE A 203 -4.33 -10.93 3.22
CA PHE A 203 -5.09 -9.72 2.90
C PHE A 203 -6.50 -10.05 2.38
N ARG A 204 -7.15 -11.03 2.98
CA ARG A 204 -8.37 -11.64 2.44
C ARG A 204 -9.53 -10.67 2.28
N CYS A 205 -9.59 -9.63 3.12
CA CYS A 205 -10.61 -8.59 3.04
C CYS A 205 -10.28 -7.44 2.07
N LEU A 206 -9.10 -7.44 1.45
CA LEU A 206 -8.70 -6.47 0.43
C LEU A 206 -8.99 -7.03 -0.95
N PRO A 207 -9.91 -6.46 -1.74
CA PRO A 207 -10.22 -6.98 -3.07
C PRO A 207 -9.09 -6.69 -4.07
N THR A 208 -8.75 -7.70 -4.87
CA THR A 208 -7.69 -7.64 -5.89
C THR A 208 -8.10 -8.36 -7.18
N PRO A 209 -9.23 -7.98 -7.82
CA PRO A 209 -9.73 -8.64 -9.01
C PRO A 209 -8.83 -8.44 -10.23
N SER A 210 -9.19 -9.13 -11.31
CA SER A 210 -8.74 -8.80 -12.66
C SER A 210 -9.67 -7.77 -13.30
N VAL A 211 -9.10 -6.91 -14.16
CA VAL A 211 -9.86 -5.90 -14.91
C VAL A 211 -9.51 -6.04 -16.39
N THR A 212 -10.53 -6.17 -17.23
CA THR A 212 -10.38 -6.28 -18.69
C THR A 212 -10.92 -5.02 -19.35
N PHE A 213 -10.19 -4.55 -20.34
CA PHE A 213 -10.52 -3.40 -21.19
C PHE A 213 -10.69 -3.88 -22.62
N ARG A 214 -11.90 -3.75 -23.16
CA ARG A 214 -12.22 -4.17 -24.54
C ARG A 214 -12.82 -3.00 -25.28
N ASP A 215 -12.05 -2.41 -26.19
CA ASP A 215 -12.42 -1.24 -27.00
C ASP A 215 -13.00 -0.09 -26.17
N VAL A 216 -12.37 0.17 -25.01
CA VAL A 216 -12.81 1.25 -24.13
C VAL A 216 -12.44 2.59 -24.73
N ALA A 217 -13.46 3.35 -25.14
CA ALA A 217 -13.30 4.71 -25.66
C ALA A 217 -13.11 5.68 -24.49
N LEU A 218 -11.97 6.37 -24.47
CA LEU A 218 -11.62 7.36 -23.44
C LEU A 218 -11.50 8.74 -24.06
N GLU A 219 -11.97 9.74 -23.33
CA GLU A 219 -11.79 11.14 -23.70
C GLU A 219 -10.31 11.58 -23.58
N PRO A 220 -9.89 12.68 -24.24
CA PRO A 220 -8.53 13.20 -24.14
C PRO A 220 -8.08 13.47 -22.69
N VAL A 221 -9.01 13.89 -21.82
CA VAL A 221 -8.77 14.18 -20.39
C VAL A 221 -8.34 12.96 -19.58
N SER A 222 -8.58 11.75 -20.08
CA SER A 222 -8.18 10.50 -19.40
C SER A 222 -6.67 10.26 -19.39
N LEU A 223 -5.90 10.83 -20.31
CA LEU A 223 -4.44 10.74 -20.32
C LEU A 223 -3.85 11.65 -19.25
N ILE A 224 -3.18 11.07 -18.26
CA ILE A 224 -2.55 11.80 -17.17
C ILE A 224 -1.11 12.18 -17.55
N GLY A 225 -0.78 13.48 -17.42
CA GLY A 225 0.50 14.01 -17.88
C GLY A 225 0.60 14.04 -19.42
N ARG A 226 1.76 13.73 -19.95
CA ARG A 226 2.02 13.64 -21.39
C ARG A 226 2.15 12.19 -21.84
N ALA A 227 1.86 11.95 -23.11
CA ALA A 227 2.09 10.63 -23.70
C ALA A 227 3.58 10.25 -23.63
N GLY A 228 3.88 9.17 -22.93
CA GLY A 228 5.23 8.68 -22.68
C GLY A 228 5.80 8.97 -21.28
N ASP A 229 5.12 9.79 -20.46
CA ASP A 229 5.58 10.13 -19.10
C ASP A 229 5.35 8.98 -18.07
N GLY A 230 4.76 7.87 -18.50
CA GLY A 230 4.31 6.81 -17.60
C GLY A 230 5.42 6.17 -16.78
N GLU A 231 6.64 6.04 -17.31
CA GLU A 231 7.76 5.48 -16.55
C GLU A 231 8.20 6.42 -15.40
N PHE A 232 8.24 7.71 -15.66
CA PHE A 232 8.57 8.72 -14.65
C PHE A 232 7.52 8.70 -13.52
N LEU A 233 6.23 8.83 -13.86
CA LEU A 233 5.13 8.82 -12.89
C LEU A 233 5.02 7.49 -12.14
N LEU A 234 5.34 6.36 -12.79
CA LEU A 234 5.39 5.04 -12.16
C LEU A 234 6.45 4.98 -11.07
N ASN A 235 7.65 5.52 -11.32
CA ASN A 235 8.73 5.52 -10.33
C ASN A 235 8.36 6.32 -9.08
N GLU A 236 7.73 7.48 -9.22
CA GLU A 236 7.25 8.30 -8.09
C GLU A 236 6.13 7.60 -7.31
N LEU A 237 5.14 7.07 -8.02
CA LEU A 237 4.05 6.29 -7.44
C LEU A 237 4.58 5.10 -6.64
N LEU A 238 5.48 4.30 -7.22
CA LEU A 238 6.03 3.14 -6.54
C LEU A 238 6.87 3.52 -5.32
N ALA A 239 7.60 4.63 -5.34
CA ALA A 239 8.32 5.13 -4.18
C ALA A 239 7.35 5.46 -3.02
N THR A 240 6.22 6.10 -3.34
CA THR A 240 5.14 6.44 -2.39
C THR A 240 4.52 5.18 -1.76
N ILE A 241 4.18 4.18 -2.57
CA ILE A 241 3.53 2.95 -2.06
C ILE A 241 4.49 2.10 -1.21
N ARG A 242 5.81 2.11 -1.51
CA ARG A 242 6.82 1.43 -0.70
C ARG A 242 6.89 1.95 0.73
N ILE A 243 6.67 3.26 0.95
CA ILE A 243 6.50 3.84 2.31
C ILE A 243 5.33 3.15 3.01
N GLY A 244 4.18 3.00 2.34
CA GLY A 244 3.04 2.26 2.88
C GLY A 244 3.39 0.80 3.24
N GLY A 245 4.18 0.12 2.40
CA GLY A 245 4.66 -1.24 2.66
C GLY A 245 5.58 -1.35 3.87
N ALA A 246 6.49 -0.40 4.02
CA ALA A 246 7.39 -0.32 5.18
C ALA A 246 6.63 -0.01 6.47
N ALA A 247 5.70 0.94 6.43
CA ALA A 247 4.85 1.29 7.56
C ALA A 247 3.98 0.11 8.00
N CYS A 248 3.38 -0.61 7.05
CA CYS A 248 2.60 -1.81 7.32
C CYS A 248 3.47 -2.90 7.99
N GLY A 249 4.65 -3.18 7.45
CA GLY A 249 5.58 -4.16 8.01
C GLY A 249 6.01 -3.81 9.44
N THR A 250 6.37 -2.55 9.70
CA THR A 250 6.78 -2.10 11.04
C THR A 250 5.63 -2.13 12.05
N GLY A 251 4.40 -1.78 11.62
CA GLY A 251 3.19 -1.86 12.45
C GLY A 251 2.87 -3.30 12.84
N LEU A 252 2.88 -4.20 11.87
CA LEU A 252 2.63 -5.62 12.08
C LEU A 252 3.65 -6.25 13.05
N VAL A 253 4.95 -5.97 12.87
CA VAL A 253 6.01 -6.47 13.77
C VAL A 253 5.84 -5.93 15.18
N ALA A 254 5.54 -4.63 15.33
CA ALA A 254 5.34 -4.01 16.63
C ALA A 254 4.18 -4.66 17.40
N ALA A 255 3.06 -4.93 16.72
CA ALA A 255 1.92 -5.62 17.29
C ALA A 255 2.25 -7.06 17.70
N MET A 256 2.92 -7.81 16.82
CA MET A 256 3.33 -9.18 17.11
C MET A 256 4.29 -9.28 18.32
N LEU A 257 5.25 -8.34 18.43
CA LEU A 257 6.16 -8.27 19.58
C LEU A 257 5.41 -7.95 20.88
N LYS A 258 4.47 -6.99 20.85
CA LYS A 258 3.64 -6.66 22.00
C LYS A 258 2.86 -7.88 22.50
N ASP A 259 2.19 -8.58 21.59
CA ASP A 259 1.38 -9.75 21.94
C ASP A 259 2.27 -10.93 22.39
N ALA A 260 3.45 -11.11 21.77
CA ALA A 260 4.41 -12.12 22.18
C ALA A 260 4.94 -11.87 23.60
N LEU A 261 5.24 -10.62 23.96
CA LEU A 261 5.68 -10.28 25.33
C LEU A 261 4.60 -10.61 26.36
N THR A 262 3.33 -10.30 26.09
CA THR A 262 2.21 -10.69 26.96
C THR A 262 2.12 -12.21 27.07
N TRP A 263 2.14 -12.90 25.93
CA TRP A 263 2.05 -14.35 25.86
C TRP A 263 3.14 -15.08 26.67
N VAL A 264 4.42 -14.73 26.44
CA VAL A 264 5.54 -15.39 27.12
C VAL A 264 5.59 -15.07 28.63
N GLY A 265 5.09 -13.90 29.04
CA GLY A 265 4.98 -13.50 30.45
C GLY A 265 3.92 -14.30 31.21
N GLU A 266 2.87 -14.77 30.54
CA GLU A 266 1.79 -15.56 31.15
C GLU A 266 2.00 -17.07 31.02
N ARG A 267 2.70 -17.51 29.96
CA ARG A 267 2.86 -18.92 29.62
C ARG A 267 3.88 -19.61 30.50
N ARG A 268 3.47 -20.71 31.17
CA ARG A 268 4.37 -21.63 31.83
C ARG A 268 4.72 -22.79 30.90
N VAL A 269 6.00 -23.14 30.84
CA VAL A 269 6.53 -24.23 30.00
C VAL A 269 6.88 -25.46 30.88
N TYR A 270 7.44 -25.18 32.05
CA TYR A 270 7.70 -26.19 33.11
C TYR A 270 6.95 -25.78 34.39
N PRO A 271 6.76 -26.68 35.37
CA PRO A 271 5.92 -26.41 36.52
C PRO A 271 6.15 -25.04 37.19
N ASP A 272 7.41 -24.60 37.27
CA ASP A 272 7.81 -23.40 37.99
C ASP A 272 8.39 -22.30 37.09
N ASP A 273 8.63 -22.58 35.78
CA ASP A 273 9.27 -21.63 34.88
C ASP A 273 8.28 -20.96 33.94
N ARG A 274 8.29 -19.61 33.91
CA ARG A 274 7.60 -18.83 32.88
C ARG A 274 8.43 -18.86 31.62
N MET A 275 7.76 -18.74 30.48
CA MET A 275 8.41 -18.77 29.16
C MET A 275 9.36 -17.60 28.97
N ASP A 276 9.08 -16.44 29.55
CA ASP A 276 9.91 -15.25 29.51
C ASP A 276 11.24 -15.34 30.25
N THR A 277 11.44 -16.35 31.08
CA THR A 277 12.72 -16.63 31.77
C THR A 277 13.70 -17.44 30.92
N LEU A 278 13.24 -17.99 29.78
CA LEU A 278 14.06 -18.82 28.92
C LEU A 278 14.97 -17.94 28.02
N SER A 279 16.28 -18.13 28.10
CA SER A 279 17.26 -17.32 27.39
C SER A 279 17.03 -17.24 25.87
N HIS A 280 16.62 -18.34 25.23
CA HIS A 280 16.34 -18.34 23.79
C HIS A 280 15.14 -17.45 23.43
N VAL A 281 14.11 -17.36 24.28
CA VAL A 281 12.95 -16.48 24.09
C VAL A 281 13.37 -15.02 24.22
N GLN A 282 14.15 -14.70 25.27
CA GLN A 282 14.68 -13.35 25.51
C GLN A 282 15.56 -12.88 24.34
N LEU A 283 16.48 -13.73 23.88
CA LEU A 283 17.36 -13.41 22.75
C LEU A 283 16.58 -13.23 21.45
N THR A 284 15.57 -14.06 21.18
CA THR A 284 14.71 -13.95 20.00
C THR A 284 13.95 -12.62 20.00
N LEU A 285 13.20 -12.32 21.06
CA LEU A 285 12.40 -11.10 21.13
C LEU A 285 13.27 -9.85 21.17
N GLY A 286 14.42 -9.88 21.88
CA GLY A 286 15.39 -8.79 21.93
C GLY A 286 15.97 -8.46 20.54
N ARG A 287 16.37 -9.48 19.78
CA ARG A 287 16.88 -9.31 18.41
C ARG A 287 15.81 -8.73 17.47
N LEU A 288 14.60 -9.31 17.49
CA LEU A 288 13.49 -8.79 16.66
C LEU A 288 13.15 -7.33 16.97
N TYR A 289 13.27 -6.91 18.23
CA TYR A 289 13.05 -5.52 18.61
C TYR A 289 14.16 -4.59 18.09
N VAL A 290 15.43 -4.99 18.14
CA VAL A 290 16.54 -4.24 17.55
C VAL A 290 16.35 -4.05 16.06
N GLU A 291 15.97 -5.12 15.35
CA GLU A 291 15.71 -5.08 13.91
C GLU A 291 14.49 -4.19 13.57
N LEU A 292 13.43 -4.20 14.40
CA LEU A 292 12.30 -3.28 14.26
C LEU A 292 12.73 -1.82 14.40
N CYS A 293 13.59 -1.51 15.38
CA CYS A 293 14.11 -0.16 15.55
C CYS A 293 14.92 0.29 14.33
N ALA A 294 15.74 -0.60 13.73
CA ALA A 294 16.48 -0.31 12.52
C ALA A 294 15.54 -0.07 11.31
N ALA A 295 14.52 -0.92 11.12
CA ALA A 295 13.55 -0.76 10.03
C ALA A 295 12.74 0.56 10.17
N ARG A 296 12.38 0.95 11.39
CA ARG A 296 11.74 2.24 11.65
C ARG A 296 12.61 3.43 11.27
N LYS A 297 13.92 3.38 11.53
CA LYS A 297 14.84 4.45 11.14
C LYS A 297 14.97 4.60 9.62
N LEU A 298 14.97 3.50 8.88
CA LEU A 298 14.93 3.55 7.42
C LEU A 298 13.61 4.14 6.90
N LEU A 299 12.48 3.84 7.54
CA LEU A 299 11.19 4.42 7.19
C LEU A 299 11.15 5.92 7.50
N GLU A 300 11.64 6.34 8.67
CA GLU A 300 11.74 7.76 9.05
C GLU A 300 12.60 8.55 8.06
N GLU A 301 13.73 7.99 7.59
CA GLU A 301 14.57 8.62 6.59
C GLU A 301 13.83 8.79 5.25
N ALA A 302 13.16 7.73 4.78
CA ALA A 302 12.42 7.77 3.53
C ALA A 302 11.27 8.79 3.56
N THR A 303 10.52 8.86 4.67
CA THR A 303 9.42 9.82 4.82
C THR A 303 9.91 11.25 4.96
N ALA A 304 11.01 11.47 5.69
CA ALA A 304 11.59 12.82 5.86
C ALA A 304 12.09 13.41 4.53
N LEU A 305 12.70 12.59 3.67
CA LEU A 305 13.11 13.02 2.31
C LEU A 305 11.89 13.34 1.45
N ALA A 306 10.86 12.49 1.50
CA ALA A 306 9.61 12.69 0.77
C ALA A 306 8.90 14.00 1.19
N ASP A 307 8.85 14.29 2.50
CA ASP A 307 8.25 15.52 3.05
C ASP A 307 9.02 16.78 2.65
N GLN A 308 10.31 16.66 2.38
CA GLN A 308 11.16 17.75 1.86
C GLN A 308 11.10 17.89 0.33
N GLY A 309 10.36 17.04 -0.37
CA GLY A 309 10.31 17.02 -1.84
C GLY A 309 11.63 16.53 -2.48
N LEU A 310 12.48 15.85 -1.73
CA LEU A 310 13.74 15.28 -2.20
C LEU A 310 13.53 13.87 -2.77
N PRO A 311 14.40 13.37 -3.68
CA PRO A 311 14.34 11.99 -4.14
C PRO A 311 14.48 10.98 -3.00
N PHE A 312 13.56 10.03 -2.90
CA PHE A 312 13.50 9.02 -1.83
C PHE A 312 13.32 7.58 -2.34
N GLY A 313 13.52 7.35 -3.62
CA GLY A 313 13.29 6.05 -4.26
C GLY A 313 14.18 4.92 -3.70
N LYS A 314 15.46 5.22 -3.38
CA LYS A 314 16.38 4.28 -2.75
C LYS A 314 15.95 3.99 -1.31
N GLU A 315 15.71 5.04 -0.53
CA GLU A 315 15.35 4.96 0.89
C GLU A 315 14.02 4.23 1.08
N SER A 316 13.02 4.50 0.23
CA SER A 316 11.74 3.77 0.26
C SER A 316 11.91 2.28 -0.06
N SER A 317 12.83 1.93 -0.98
CA SER A 317 13.17 0.53 -1.28
C SER A 317 13.88 -0.15 -0.11
N MET A 318 14.84 0.53 0.54
CA MET A 318 15.54 0.03 1.73
C MET A 318 14.57 -0.19 2.89
N ALA A 319 13.71 0.79 3.17
CA ALA A 319 12.71 0.72 4.23
C ALA A 319 11.71 -0.43 3.99
N LYS A 320 11.18 -0.55 2.76
CA LYS A 320 10.24 -1.61 2.40
C LYS A 320 10.89 -2.98 2.55
N TYR A 321 12.08 -3.19 2.01
CA TYR A 321 12.80 -4.44 2.14
C TYR A 321 13.03 -4.82 3.60
N ALA A 322 13.62 -3.93 4.39
CA ALA A 322 13.95 -4.20 5.78
C ALA A 322 12.71 -4.53 6.62
N ALA A 323 11.64 -3.74 6.49
CA ALA A 323 10.42 -3.91 7.28
C ALA A 323 9.64 -5.17 6.90
N THR A 324 9.52 -5.48 5.61
CA THR A 324 8.70 -6.62 5.16
C THR A 324 9.40 -7.98 5.34
N GLU A 325 10.72 -8.05 5.14
CA GLU A 325 11.50 -9.23 5.45
C GLU A 325 11.54 -9.51 6.96
N LEU A 326 11.66 -8.45 7.76
CA LEU A 326 11.53 -8.57 9.20
C LEU A 326 10.15 -9.09 9.60
N ALA A 327 9.07 -8.61 8.98
CA ALA A 327 7.71 -9.05 9.27
C ALA A 327 7.55 -10.56 9.03
N VAL A 328 8.11 -11.10 7.94
CA VAL A 328 8.10 -12.54 7.66
C VAL A 328 8.87 -13.32 8.73
N ARG A 329 10.09 -12.90 9.07
CA ARG A 329 10.88 -13.60 10.12
C ARG A 329 10.19 -13.52 11.47
N ALA A 330 9.78 -12.32 11.89
CA ALA A 330 9.14 -12.11 13.18
C ALA A 330 7.85 -12.91 13.31
N SER A 331 7.00 -12.93 12.28
CA SER A 331 5.76 -13.70 12.29
C SER A 331 6.02 -15.20 12.42
N ASN A 332 7.03 -15.73 11.73
CA ASN A 332 7.38 -17.14 11.81
C ASN A 332 7.94 -17.53 13.18
N GLU A 333 8.85 -16.73 13.73
CA GLU A 333 9.46 -17.00 15.04
C GLU A 333 8.46 -16.84 16.18
N ILE A 334 7.60 -15.81 16.13
CA ILE A 334 6.56 -15.59 17.14
C ILE A 334 5.48 -16.67 17.05
N LEU A 335 5.07 -17.09 15.87
CA LEU A 335 4.14 -18.21 15.70
C LEU A 335 4.69 -19.47 16.39
N GLN A 336 6.00 -19.74 16.26
CA GLN A 336 6.65 -20.88 16.94
C GLN A 336 6.56 -20.76 18.47
N LEU A 337 6.67 -19.56 19.05
CA LEU A 337 6.52 -19.35 20.50
C LEU A 337 5.09 -19.66 21.00
N TYR A 338 4.08 -19.52 20.16
CA TYR A 338 2.69 -19.90 20.49
C TYR A 338 2.43 -21.39 20.38
N GLY A 339 3.33 -22.17 19.73
CA GLY A 339 3.13 -23.59 19.48
C GLY A 339 1.84 -23.85 18.67
N TRP A 340 1.05 -24.87 19.05
CA TRP A 340 -0.20 -25.18 18.32
C TRP A 340 -1.21 -24.01 18.29
N ARG A 341 -1.16 -23.13 19.29
CA ARG A 341 -2.01 -21.93 19.34
C ARG A 341 -1.65 -20.93 18.25
N GLY A 342 -0.39 -20.92 17.80
CA GLY A 342 0.06 -20.07 16.70
C GLY A 342 -0.60 -20.38 15.37
N ILE A 343 -1.03 -21.65 15.16
CA ILE A 343 -1.72 -22.09 13.94
C ILE A 343 -3.25 -22.17 14.11
N ALA A 344 -3.77 -21.95 15.32
CA ALA A 344 -5.21 -21.93 15.57
C ALA A 344 -5.78 -20.54 15.33
N ALA A 345 -6.82 -20.44 14.50
CA ALA A 345 -7.42 -19.17 14.07
C ALA A 345 -7.89 -18.28 15.24
N ASP A 346 -8.31 -18.89 16.35
CA ASP A 346 -8.80 -18.17 17.53
C ASP A 346 -7.78 -17.20 18.15
N TYR A 347 -6.49 -17.44 17.93
CA TYR A 347 -5.40 -16.61 18.46
C TYR A 347 -4.95 -15.52 17.49
N GLY A 348 -5.36 -15.56 16.21
CA GLY A 348 -5.06 -14.57 15.19
C GLY A 348 -3.58 -14.45 14.78
N VAL A 349 -2.70 -15.31 15.35
CA VAL A 349 -1.25 -15.30 15.05
C VAL A 349 -1.00 -15.78 13.63
N GLU A 350 -1.70 -16.84 13.19
CA GLU A 350 -1.56 -17.38 11.83
C GLU A 350 -1.98 -16.39 10.76
N LYS A 351 -3.00 -15.54 11.04
CA LYS A 351 -3.40 -14.46 10.11
C LYS A 351 -2.26 -13.48 9.88
N ARG A 352 -1.58 -13.04 10.94
CA ARG A 352 -0.45 -12.13 10.84
C ARG A 352 0.72 -12.73 10.07
N TRP A 353 0.97 -14.03 10.25
CA TRP A 353 1.97 -14.79 9.49
C TRP A 353 1.61 -14.85 7.99
N ARG A 354 0.35 -15.10 7.63
CA ARG A 354 -0.13 -15.08 6.24
C ARG A 354 0.04 -13.69 5.64
N ASP A 355 -0.41 -12.64 6.33
CA ASP A 355 -0.34 -11.27 5.86
C ASP A 355 1.12 -10.80 5.70
N ALA A 356 2.01 -11.12 6.65
CA ALA A 356 3.42 -10.80 6.56
C ALA A 356 4.06 -11.33 5.28
N ARG A 357 3.73 -12.56 4.88
CA ARG A 357 4.33 -13.18 3.68
C ARG A 357 3.96 -12.43 2.39
N ALA A 358 2.75 -11.90 2.29
CA ALA A 358 2.33 -11.15 1.12
C ALA A 358 3.11 -9.84 0.93
N LEU A 359 3.49 -9.18 2.02
CA LEU A 359 4.24 -7.91 1.98
C LEU A 359 5.57 -7.99 1.23
N THR A 360 6.21 -9.15 1.16
CA THR A 360 7.47 -9.34 0.42
C THR A 360 7.27 -9.57 -1.07
N ILE A 361 6.02 -9.76 -1.52
CA ILE A 361 5.67 -10.11 -2.90
C ILE A 361 5.16 -8.89 -3.67
N PHE A 362 4.14 -8.21 -3.16
CA PHE A 362 3.49 -7.13 -3.90
C PHE A 362 4.20 -5.77 -3.72
N GLU A 363 3.84 -4.79 -4.53
CA GLU A 363 4.46 -3.44 -4.61
C GLU A 363 5.98 -3.49 -4.85
N GLY A 364 6.37 -4.41 -5.72
CA GLY A 364 7.75 -4.76 -6.00
C GLY A 364 8.28 -5.76 -4.98
N SER A 365 8.61 -6.96 -5.44
CA SER A 365 9.14 -8.01 -4.57
C SER A 365 10.42 -7.58 -3.86
N SER A 366 10.82 -8.33 -2.83
CA SER A 366 12.07 -8.09 -2.11
C SER A 366 13.28 -8.01 -3.04
N GLU A 367 13.32 -8.83 -4.08
CA GLU A 367 14.38 -8.83 -5.11
C GLU A 367 14.36 -7.52 -5.91
N ILE A 368 13.17 -7.01 -6.27
CA ILE A 368 13.06 -5.72 -6.98
C ILE A 368 13.56 -4.57 -6.10
N GLN A 369 13.28 -4.59 -4.79
CA GLN A 369 13.81 -3.58 -3.87
C GLN A 369 15.35 -3.60 -3.85
N LEU A 370 15.95 -4.78 -3.73
CA LEU A 370 17.41 -4.93 -3.75
C LEU A 370 18.03 -4.51 -5.09
N LEU A 371 17.37 -4.80 -6.22
CA LEU A 371 17.82 -4.32 -7.53
C LEU A 371 17.77 -2.79 -7.63
N ASN A 372 16.76 -2.14 -7.07
CA ASN A 372 16.68 -0.68 -7.04
C ASN A 372 17.82 -0.09 -6.18
N VAL A 373 18.05 -0.63 -4.98
CA VAL A 373 19.16 -0.20 -4.11
C VAL A 373 20.50 -0.38 -4.83
N PHE A 374 20.74 -1.53 -5.46
CA PHE A 374 21.96 -1.78 -6.20
C PHE A 374 22.20 -0.80 -7.35
N ARG A 375 21.15 -0.45 -8.10
CA ARG A 375 21.26 0.56 -9.18
C ARG A 375 21.72 1.92 -8.65
N GLU A 376 21.15 2.35 -7.51
CA GLU A 376 21.55 3.61 -6.89
C GLU A 376 22.96 3.55 -6.29
N MET A 377 23.35 2.44 -5.65
CA MET A 377 24.75 2.23 -5.20
C MET A 377 25.73 2.37 -6.37
N ARG A 378 25.42 1.79 -7.53
CA ARG A 378 26.28 1.96 -8.73
C ARG A 378 26.37 3.42 -9.19
N ARG A 379 25.27 4.17 -9.16
CA ARG A 379 25.27 5.60 -9.52
C ARG A 379 26.15 6.39 -8.55
N MET A 380 26.00 6.14 -7.24
CA MET A 380 26.82 6.80 -6.21
C MET A 380 28.30 6.51 -6.38
N ALA A 381 28.67 5.25 -6.63
CA ALA A 381 30.07 4.85 -6.83
C ALA A 381 30.73 5.46 -8.09
N THR A 382 29.91 5.90 -9.08
CA THR A 382 30.39 6.56 -10.30
C THR A 382 30.36 8.09 -10.22
N SER A 383 29.71 8.66 -9.21
CA SER A 383 29.74 10.09 -8.89
C SER A 383 30.92 10.41 -7.96
N GLU A 384 31.44 11.63 -8.03
CA GLU A 384 32.62 12.06 -7.23
C GLU A 384 32.44 12.02 -5.71
N GLY A 385 31.28 11.54 -5.19
CA GLY A 385 30.96 11.50 -3.76
C GLY A 385 31.16 10.16 -3.04
N GLY A 386 31.44 9.09 -3.77
CA GLY A 386 31.60 7.75 -3.15
C GLY A 386 30.33 7.14 -2.54
N LEU A 387 30.48 5.93 -1.94
CA LEU A 387 29.42 5.25 -1.15
C LEU A 387 29.32 5.84 0.24
#